data_99bca37e933577e920367e76d8ee35bb
#
_entry.id   99bca37e933577e920367e76d8ee35bb
#
_cell.length_a   1.000
_cell.length_b   1.000
_cell.length_c   1.000
_cell.angle_alpha   90.00
_cell.angle_beta   90.00
_cell.angle_gamma   90.00
#
_symmetry.space_group_name_H-M   'P 1'
#
loop_
_entity.id
_entity.type
_entity.pdbx_description
1 polymer ?
#
loop_
_entity_poly.entity_id
_entity_poly.type
_entity_poly.pdbx_seq_one_letter_code
_entity_poly.pdbx_strand_id
1 'polypeptide(L)'
;VHAQHAESAPVIYLPVVMGDGTEVYERCQELDCPPFTLVAIGGLDWNRELSPWECDGTIRDAEPFGGQAAGFLDELLGQIIPKAESSLPQPPAWRGVAGYSLAGLFALWALWQTDVFERVASASGSLWFPGFIDYARERTMTATPDAVYLSLGKKETKTPNRMMRHVLDDTRAMEELFIERDIPTTLELNPGNHFTQTDLRMARGIHWILTH
;
A
#
# COMPACT_ATOMS: atom_id res chain seq x y z
N VAL A 1 -17.18 1.42 2.87
CA VAL A 1 -17.08 1.35 1.39
C VAL A 1 -17.56 2.68 0.81
N HIS A 2 -16.72 3.32 0.01
CA HIS A 2 -17.06 4.55 -0.72
C HIS A 2 -17.02 4.24 -2.22
N ALA A 3 -18.04 4.63 -2.98
CA ALA A 3 -18.14 4.25 -4.38
C ALA A 3 -18.66 5.40 -5.26
N GLN A 4 -18.08 5.53 -6.44
CA GLN A 4 -18.68 6.22 -7.58
C GLN A 4 -19.20 5.15 -8.56
N HIS A 5 -20.49 5.22 -8.89
CA HIS A 5 -21.11 4.25 -9.76
C HIS A 5 -20.70 4.48 -11.22
N ALA A 6 -19.86 3.57 -11.73
CA ALA A 6 -19.65 3.38 -13.16
C ALA A 6 -19.79 1.88 -13.45
N GLU A 7 -20.18 1.53 -14.67
CA GLU A 7 -20.17 0.13 -15.09
C GLU A 7 -18.74 -0.40 -14.99
N SER A 8 -18.55 -1.46 -14.19
CA SER A 8 -17.25 -2.12 -14.00
C SER A 8 -16.10 -1.21 -13.54
N ALA A 9 -16.33 -0.37 -12.52
CA ALA A 9 -15.28 0.42 -11.91
C ALA A 9 -14.27 -0.46 -11.13
N PRO A 10 -12.98 -0.07 -11.05
CA PRO A 10 -12.00 -0.81 -10.23
C PRO A 10 -12.31 -0.68 -8.73
N VAL A 11 -11.77 -1.63 -7.95
CA VAL A 11 -11.84 -1.60 -6.48
C VAL A 11 -10.45 -1.46 -5.90
N ILE A 12 -10.27 -0.50 -5.00
CA ILE A 12 -9.03 -0.25 -4.26
C ILE A 12 -9.23 -0.64 -2.80
N TYR A 13 -8.43 -1.57 -2.31
CA TYR A 13 -8.40 -2.02 -0.91
C TYR A 13 -7.36 -1.23 -0.13
N LEU A 14 -7.77 -0.57 0.95
CA LEU A 14 -6.95 0.34 1.74
C LEU A 14 -7.01 -0.01 3.23
N PRO A 15 -6.02 -0.70 3.82
CA PRO A 15 -5.87 -0.79 5.26
C PRO A 15 -5.66 0.60 5.87
N VAL A 16 -6.44 0.94 6.89
CA VAL A 16 -6.40 2.23 7.60
C VAL A 16 -6.15 2.01 9.09
N VAL A 17 -5.27 2.81 9.69
CA VAL A 17 -4.98 2.75 11.13
C VAL A 17 -6.12 3.33 11.96
N MET A 18 -6.79 4.34 11.45
CA MET A 18 -7.94 5.02 12.04
C MET A 18 -8.89 5.51 10.96
N GLY A 19 -10.15 5.79 11.34
CA GLY A 19 -11.16 6.28 10.42
C GLY A 19 -11.75 5.19 9.52
N ASP A 20 -12.43 5.61 8.50
CA ASP A 20 -13.15 4.76 7.54
C ASP A 20 -12.75 5.02 6.07
N GLY A 21 -11.67 5.76 5.86
CA GLY A 21 -11.16 6.12 4.53
C GLY A 21 -11.85 7.34 3.88
N THR A 22 -12.81 7.98 4.56
CA THR A 22 -13.53 9.15 4.03
C THR A 22 -12.57 10.25 3.58
N GLU A 23 -11.60 10.63 4.41
CA GLU A 23 -10.64 11.70 4.11
C GLU A 23 -9.85 11.41 2.83
N VAL A 24 -9.38 10.18 2.66
CA VAL A 24 -8.66 9.77 1.44
C VAL A 24 -9.59 9.81 0.22
N TYR A 25 -10.83 9.35 0.37
CA TYR A 25 -11.80 9.35 -0.71
C TYR A 25 -12.19 10.77 -1.15
N GLU A 26 -12.40 11.69 -0.21
CA GLU A 26 -12.65 13.10 -0.49
C GLU A 26 -11.47 13.74 -1.24
N ARG A 27 -10.22 13.43 -0.86
CA ARG A 27 -9.03 13.89 -1.61
C ARG A 27 -8.98 13.30 -3.02
N CYS A 28 -9.39 12.05 -3.21
CA CYS A 28 -9.50 11.47 -4.55
C CYS A 28 -10.53 12.24 -5.40
N GLN A 29 -11.64 12.66 -4.81
CA GLN A 29 -12.63 13.49 -5.52
C GLN A 29 -12.08 14.88 -5.86
N GLU A 30 -11.36 15.53 -4.94
CA GLU A 30 -10.67 16.81 -5.19
C GLU A 30 -9.61 16.73 -6.30
N LEU A 31 -9.03 15.52 -6.52
CA LEU A 31 -8.05 15.23 -7.57
C LEU A 31 -8.69 14.78 -8.89
N ASP A 32 -10.02 14.81 -9.00
CA ASP A 32 -10.77 14.34 -10.18
C ASP A 32 -10.42 12.89 -10.56
N CYS A 33 -10.25 11.99 -9.56
CA CYS A 33 -10.01 10.57 -9.83
C CYS A 33 -11.10 9.97 -10.72
N PRO A 34 -10.74 9.10 -11.69
CA PRO A 34 -11.73 8.28 -12.38
C PRO A 34 -12.62 7.51 -11.40
N PRO A 35 -13.85 7.12 -11.80
CA PRO A 35 -14.75 6.37 -10.94
C PRO A 35 -14.10 5.07 -10.42
N PHE A 36 -14.18 4.83 -9.12
CA PHE A 36 -13.68 3.64 -8.43
C PHE A 36 -14.45 3.38 -7.15
N THR A 37 -14.28 2.20 -6.59
CA THR A 37 -14.75 1.86 -5.23
C THR A 37 -13.56 1.80 -4.29
N LEU A 38 -13.62 2.53 -3.16
CA LEU A 38 -12.65 2.42 -2.08
C LEU A 38 -13.21 1.52 -0.98
N VAL A 39 -12.49 0.47 -0.64
CA VAL A 39 -12.77 -0.42 0.48
C VAL A 39 -11.73 -0.16 1.58
N ALA A 40 -12.07 0.69 2.54
CA ALA A 40 -11.22 0.93 3.70
C ALA A 40 -11.38 -0.21 4.71
N ILE A 41 -10.26 -0.69 5.25
CA ILE A 41 -10.18 -1.84 6.16
C ILE A 41 -9.56 -1.36 7.47
N GLY A 42 -10.37 -1.22 8.50
CA GLY A 42 -9.96 -0.80 9.83
C GLY A 42 -10.03 -1.93 10.86
N GLY A 43 -9.59 -1.64 12.10
CA GLY A 43 -9.63 -2.57 13.20
C GLY A 43 -8.49 -3.58 13.22
N LEU A 44 -7.44 -3.35 12.47
CA LEU A 44 -6.26 -4.20 12.37
C LEU A 44 -5.31 -4.00 13.56
N ASP A 45 -4.71 -5.06 14.01
CA ASP A 45 -3.50 -5.04 14.84
C ASP A 45 -2.32 -4.66 13.92
N TRP A 46 -2.05 -3.34 13.83
CA TRP A 46 -1.22 -2.72 12.81
C TRP A 46 0.15 -3.34 12.66
N ASN A 47 0.88 -3.48 13.77
CA ASN A 47 2.23 -4.03 13.74
C ASN A 47 2.26 -5.54 13.49
N ARG A 48 1.21 -6.22 13.88
CA ARG A 48 1.13 -7.67 13.80
C ARG A 48 0.65 -8.13 12.42
N GLU A 49 -0.46 -7.56 11.95
CA GLU A 49 -1.18 -8.05 10.75
C GLU A 49 -0.67 -7.45 9.44
N LEU A 50 0.16 -6.39 9.49
CA LEU A 50 0.71 -5.78 8.28
C LEU A 50 2.21 -6.01 8.09
N SER A 51 2.86 -6.72 9.01
CA SER A 51 4.28 -7.07 8.89
C SER A 51 4.47 -8.46 8.26
N PRO A 52 5.36 -8.60 7.26
CA PRO A 52 5.59 -9.86 6.55
C PRO A 52 6.13 -10.99 7.43
N TRP A 53 6.95 -10.66 8.42
CA TRP A 53 7.56 -11.58 9.38
C TRP A 53 7.82 -10.91 10.73
N GLU A 54 8.11 -11.71 11.73
CA GLU A 54 8.44 -11.22 13.06
C GLU A 54 9.75 -10.41 13.04
N CYS A 55 9.74 -9.29 13.72
CA CYS A 55 10.90 -8.43 13.89
C CYS A 55 10.77 -7.60 15.17
N ASP A 56 11.90 -7.31 15.80
CA ASP A 56 11.95 -6.43 16.96
C ASP A 56 11.40 -5.02 16.61
N GLY A 57 10.85 -4.35 17.61
CA GLY A 57 10.38 -2.97 17.46
C GLY A 57 11.50 -2.02 16.99
N THR A 58 11.10 -0.93 16.36
CA THR A 58 12.01 0.05 15.76
C THR A 58 12.91 0.80 16.76
N ILE A 59 12.51 0.85 18.02
CA ILE A 59 13.27 1.42 19.15
C ILE A 59 13.14 0.48 20.34
N ARG A 60 14.04 0.65 21.32
CA ARG A 60 13.96 -0.07 22.58
C ARG A 60 12.59 0.14 23.23
N ASP A 61 11.99 -0.94 23.69
CA ASP A 61 10.65 -0.98 24.32
C ASP A 61 9.46 -0.62 23.39
N ALA A 62 9.68 -0.52 22.07
CA ALA A 62 8.59 -0.45 21.10
C ALA A 62 7.96 -1.82 20.91
N GLU A 63 6.66 -1.81 20.61
CA GLU A 63 5.94 -3.01 20.25
C GLU A 63 6.59 -3.72 19.04
N PRO A 64 6.86 -5.04 19.12
CA PRO A 64 7.45 -5.79 18.03
C PRO A 64 6.47 -5.93 16.85
N PHE A 65 7.02 -6.28 15.69
CA PHE A 65 6.24 -6.66 14.52
C PHE A 65 5.90 -8.15 14.58
N GLY A 66 4.61 -8.49 14.45
CA GLY A 66 4.13 -9.85 14.72
C GLY A 66 4.18 -10.81 13.55
N GLY A 67 4.51 -10.37 12.33
CA GLY A 67 4.73 -11.25 11.18
C GLY A 67 3.49 -11.99 10.67
N GLN A 68 2.30 -11.43 10.84
CA GLN A 68 1.04 -12.11 10.49
C GLN A 68 0.38 -11.57 9.21
N ALA A 69 1.13 -10.90 8.35
CA ALA A 69 0.60 -10.38 7.09
C ALA A 69 -0.01 -11.47 6.20
N ALA A 70 0.50 -12.69 6.25
CA ALA A 70 -0.07 -13.83 5.52
C ALA A 70 -1.49 -14.15 6.01
N GLY A 71 -1.71 -14.17 7.33
CA GLY A 71 -3.05 -14.42 7.90
C GLY A 71 -4.05 -13.32 7.54
N PHE A 72 -3.62 -12.05 7.58
CA PHE A 72 -4.47 -10.94 7.13
C PHE A 72 -4.73 -11.01 5.62
N LEU A 73 -3.74 -11.37 4.81
CA LEU A 73 -3.95 -11.56 3.38
C LEU A 73 -4.96 -12.67 3.09
N ASP A 74 -4.89 -13.80 3.79
CA ASP A 74 -5.87 -14.89 3.67
C ASP A 74 -7.28 -14.42 4.02
N GLU A 75 -7.45 -13.62 5.08
CA GLU A 75 -8.73 -13.01 5.43
C GLU A 75 -9.20 -12.01 4.37
N LEU A 76 -8.30 -11.17 3.86
CA LEU A 76 -8.58 -10.21 2.80
C LEU A 76 -9.11 -10.91 1.55
N LEU A 77 -8.43 -11.96 1.11
CA LEU A 77 -8.79 -12.71 -0.09
C LEU A 77 -10.04 -13.59 0.11
N GLY A 78 -10.15 -14.24 1.26
CA GLY A 78 -11.20 -15.23 1.51
C GLY A 78 -12.52 -14.66 2.05
N GLN A 79 -12.50 -13.47 2.65
CA GLN A 79 -13.68 -12.93 3.33
C GLN A 79 -13.97 -11.47 2.94
N ILE A 80 -12.98 -10.56 3.04
CA ILE A 80 -13.21 -9.12 2.86
C ILE A 80 -13.53 -8.80 1.41
N ILE A 81 -12.74 -9.27 0.46
CA ILE A 81 -12.96 -9.08 -0.97
C ILE A 81 -14.31 -9.64 -1.40
N PRO A 82 -14.65 -10.91 -1.16
CA PRO A 82 -15.95 -11.45 -1.54
C PRO A 82 -17.13 -10.68 -0.93
N LYS A 83 -17.02 -10.29 0.34
CA LYS A 83 -18.07 -9.53 1.03
C LYS A 83 -18.23 -8.13 0.44
N ALA A 84 -17.14 -7.41 0.20
CA ALA A 84 -17.19 -6.07 -0.37
C ALA A 84 -17.75 -6.08 -1.80
N GLU A 85 -17.32 -7.01 -2.62
CA GLU A 85 -17.73 -7.12 -4.01
C GLU A 85 -19.14 -7.69 -4.20
N SER A 86 -19.66 -8.45 -3.22
CA SER A 86 -21.05 -8.94 -3.28
C SER A 86 -22.10 -7.82 -3.32
N SER A 87 -21.73 -6.62 -2.89
CA SER A 87 -22.61 -5.44 -2.93
C SER A 87 -22.47 -4.61 -4.21
N LEU A 88 -21.55 -4.94 -5.08
CA LEU A 88 -21.33 -4.23 -6.34
C LEU A 88 -22.31 -4.72 -7.41
N PRO A 89 -22.75 -3.83 -8.31
CA PRO A 89 -23.69 -4.21 -9.40
C PRO A 89 -23.05 -5.16 -10.41
N GLN A 90 -21.72 -5.10 -10.56
CA GLN A 90 -20.93 -5.96 -11.45
C GLN A 90 -19.55 -6.25 -10.83
N PRO A 91 -18.86 -7.30 -11.27
CA PRO A 91 -17.45 -7.53 -10.87
C PRO A 91 -16.57 -6.32 -11.22
N PRO A 92 -15.54 -6.01 -10.40
CA PRO A 92 -14.62 -4.93 -10.68
C PRO A 92 -13.86 -5.14 -11.99
N ALA A 93 -13.49 -4.07 -12.68
CA ALA A 93 -12.64 -4.11 -13.85
C ALA A 93 -11.27 -4.71 -13.52
N TRP A 94 -10.74 -4.31 -12.39
CA TRP A 94 -9.49 -4.79 -11.78
C TRP A 94 -9.46 -4.45 -10.28
N ARG A 95 -8.53 -5.05 -9.55
CA ARG A 95 -8.32 -4.79 -8.11
C ARG A 95 -6.98 -4.16 -7.87
N GLY A 96 -6.98 -3.11 -7.04
CA GLY A 96 -5.75 -2.53 -6.52
C GLY A 96 -5.66 -2.66 -5.00
N VAL A 97 -4.45 -2.64 -4.49
CA VAL A 97 -4.18 -2.49 -3.06
C VAL A 97 -3.36 -1.23 -2.84
N ALA A 98 -3.78 -0.44 -1.86
CA ALA A 98 -3.11 0.80 -1.51
C ALA A 98 -2.80 0.82 -0.01
N GLY A 99 -1.73 1.49 0.39
CA GLY A 99 -1.40 1.57 1.81
C GLY A 99 -0.42 2.68 2.15
N TYR A 100 -0.55 3.17 3.38
CA TYR A 100 0.36 4.15 3.97
C TYR A 100 1.23 3.48 5.03
N SER A 101 2.52 3.83 5.09
CA SER A 101 3.43 3.31 6.12
C SER A 101 3.56 1.78 6.08
N LEU A 102 3.24 1.08 7.16
CA LEU A 102 3.29 -0.39 7.21
C LEU A 102 2.27 -1.04 6.25
N ALA A 103 1.11 -0.42 6.05
CA ALA A 103 0.17 -0.87 5.02
C ALA A 103 0.73 -0.70 3.59
N GLY A 104 1.62 0.28 3.36
CA GLY A 104 2.35 0.43 2.11
C GLY A 104 3.39 -0.69 1.88
N LEU A 105 4.03 -1.15 2.95
CA LEU A 105 4.87 -2.34 2.92
C LEU A 105 4.03 -3.59 2.60
N PHE A 106 2.92 -3.79 3.29
CA PHE A 106 1.99 -4.89 3.06
C PHE A 106 1.49 -4.92 1.62
N ALA A 107 1.09 -3.76 1.08
CA ALA A 107 0.59 -3.66 -0.29
C ALA A 107 1.63 -4.14 -1.32
N LEU A 108 2.89 -3.76 -1.16
CA LEU A 108 3.97 -4.25 -2.03
C LEU A 108 4.27 -5.72 -1.79
N TRP A 109 4.35 -6.17 -0.52
CA TRP A 109 4.62 -7.56 -0.18
C TRP A 109 3.58 -8.52 -0.76
N ALA A 110 2.32 -8.10 -0.83
CA ALA A 110 1.22 -8.88 -1.41
C ALA A 110 1.48 -9.31 -2.86
N LEU A 111 2.27 -8.56 -3.64
CA LEU A 111 2.65 -8.94 -5.02
C LEU A 111 3.44 -10.25 -5.12
N TRP A 112 4.10 -10.65 -4.02
CA TRP A 112 4.81 -11.95 -3.94
C TRP A 112 3.94 -13.08 -3.39
N GLN A 113 2.70 -12.79 -2.98
CA GLN A 113 1.82 -13.76 -2.35
C GLN A 113 0.61 -14.13 -3.22
N THR A 114 0.10 -13.18 -4.01
CA THR A 114 -1.13 -13.33 -4.77
C THR A 114 -1.07 -12.60 -6.10
N ASP A 115 -1.88 -13.06 -7.05
CA ASP A 115 -2.12 -12.44 -8.36
C ASP A 115 -3.40 -11.59 -8.40
N VAL A 116 -4.06 -11.41 -7.26
CA VAL A 116 -5.38 -10.75 -7.17
C VAL A 116 -5.29 -9.24 -7.39
N PHE A 117 -4.14 -8.62 -7.09
CA PHE A 117 -3.96 -7.18 -7.21
C PHE A 117 -3.16 -6.83 -8.46
N GLU A 118 -3.80 -6.14 -9.39
CA GLU A 118 -3.21 -5.73 -10.65
C GLU A 118 -2.43 -4.42 -10.53
N ARG A 119 -2.77 -3.55 -9.56
CA ARG A 119 -2.10 -2.26 -9.34
C ARG A 119 -1.89 -1.97 -7.87
N VAL A 120 -0.76 -1.33 -7.55
CA VAL A 120 -0.36 -1.08 -6.15
C VAL A 120 0.05 0.36 -5.93
N ALA A 121 -0.43 0.96 -4.81
CA ALA A 121 0.03 2.25 -4.34
C ALA A 121 0.60 2.16 -2.92
N SER A 122 1.91 2.39 -2.79
CA SER A 122 2.62 2.44 -1.51
C SER A 122 3.05 3.87 -1.19
N ALA A 123 2.29 4.55 -0.34
CA ALA A 123 2.61 5.90 0.11
C ALA A 123 3.40 5.86 1.42
N SER A 124 4.59 6.46 1.44
CA SER A 124 5.50 6.43 2.60
C SER A 124 5.67 5.04 3.18
N GLY A 125 5.72 4.02 2.32
CA GLY A 125 5.83 2.62 2.73
C GLY A 125 7.02 2.37 3.64
N SER A 126 6.84 1.53 4.65
CA SER A 126 7.89 1.16 5.62
C SER A 126 8.93 0.24 4.99
N LEU A 127 9.52 0.63 3.84
CA LEU A 127 10.43 -0.21 3.05
C LEU A 127 11.79 -0.43 3.72
N TRP A 128 12.07 0.33 4.79
CA TRP A 128 13.16 0.08 5.74
C TRP A 128 12.98 -1.21 6.55
N PHE A 129 11.86 -1.92 6.41
CA PHE A 129 11.58 -3.14 7.16
C PHE A 129 12.66 -4.20 6.90
N PRO A 130 13.26 -4.79 7.96
CA PRO A 130 14.46 -5.61 7.84
C PRO A 130 14.29 -6.78 6.87
N GLY A 131 15.18 -6.86 5.89
CA GLY A 131 15.23 -7.94 4.92
C GLY A 131 14.21 -7.84 3.78
N PHE A 132 13.35 -6.80 3.74
CA PHE A 132 12.31 -6.73 2.72
C PHE A 132 12.87 -6.51 1.30
N ILE A 133 13.89 -5.68 1.15
CA ILE A 133 14.53 -5.42 -0.16
C ILE A 133 15.20 -6.68 -0.70
N ASP A 134 15.93 -7.41 0.15
CA ASP A 134 16.57 -8.67 -0.24
C ASP A 134 15.52 -9.72 -0.60
N TYR A 135 14.46 -9.85 0.22
CA TYR A 135 13.33 -10.71 -0.08
C TYR A 135 12.72 -10.42 -1.46
N ALA A 136 12.51 -9.15 -1.79
CA ALA A 136 11.91 -8.74 -3.06
C ALA A 136 12.82 -9.02 -4.26
N ARG A 137 14.13 -8.88 -4.10
CA ARG A 137 15.13 -9.16 -5.15
C ARG A 137 15.31 -10.64 -5.43
N GLU A 138 15.34 -11.45 -4.37
CA GLU A 138 15.62 -12.89 -4.46
C GLU A 138 14.42 -13.72 -4.94
N ARG A 139 13.20 -13.15 -4.90
CA ARG A 139 11.98 -13.89 -5.20
C ARG A 139 11.27 -13.37 -6.43
N THR A 140 10.60 -14.28 -7.10
CA THR A 140 9.70 -13.94 -8.21
C THR A 140 8.34 -13.55 -7.65
N MET A 141 7.75 -12.46 -8.15
CA MET A 141 6.36 -12.10 -7.85
C MET A 141 5.40 -13.15 -8.38
N THR A 142 4.25 -13.30 -7.74
CA THR A 142 3.18 -14.25 -8.16
C THR A 142 2.59 -13.84 -9.51
N ALA A 143 2.43 -12.52 -9.73
CA ALA A 143 2.08 -11.94 -11.02
C ALA A 143 2.79 -10.60 -11.21
N THR A 144 2.94 -10.15 -12.46
CA THR A 144 3.45 -8.82 -12.77
C THR A 144 2.31 -7.81 -12.64
N PRO A 145 2.40 -6.82 -11.75
CA PRO A 145 1.39 -5.77 -11.68
C PRO A 145 1.44 -4.85 -12.89
N ASP A 146 0.31 -4.28 -13.28
CA ASP A 146 0.21 -3.32 -14.39
C ASP A 146 0.86 -1.98 -14.05
N ALA A 147 0.80 -1.57 -12.76
CA ALA A 147 1.34 -0.30 -12.31
C ALA A 147 1.67 -0.29 -10.81
N VAL A 148 2.78 0.35 -10.44
CA VAL A 148 3.22 0.53 -9.05
C VAL A 148 3.53 2.00 -8.77
N TYR A 149 2.84 2.58 -7.80
CA TYR A 149 3.15 3.90 -7.29
C TYR A 149 3.89 3.82 -5.97
N LEU A 150 4.97 4.56 -5.87
CA LEU A 150 5.74 4.75 -4.64
C LEU A 150 5.76 6.23 -4.27
N SER A 151 5.70 6.56 -2.99
CA SER A 151 5.97 7.93 -2.56
C SER A 151 6.66 8.00 -1.21
N LEU A 152 7.36 9.11 -0.97
CA LEU A 152 8.06 9.37 0.28
C LEU A 152 8.08 10.87 0.60
N GLY A 153 8.07 11.24 1.87
CA GLY A 153 8.31 12.61 2.29
C GLY A 153 9.81 12.94 2.31
N LYS A 154 10.19 14.08 1.73
CA LYS A 154 11.61 14.54 1.62
C LYS A 154 12.34 14.67 2.97
N LYS A 155 11.59 14.68 4.09
CA LYS A 155 12.16 14.78 5.44
C LYS A 155 12.08 13.47 6.22
N GLU A 156 11.63 12.37 5.65
CA GLU A 156 11.47 11.09 6.38
C GLU A 156 12.81 10.46 6.78
N THR A 157 13.85 10.69 5.99
CA THR A 157 15.22 10.27 6.36
C THR A 157 15.80 11.05 7.53
N LYS A 158 15.19 12.20 7.92
CA LYS A 158 15.61 13.02 9.05
C LYS A 158 15.03 12.49 10.36
N THR A 159 15.38 11.26 10.70
CA THR A 159 14.95 10.58 11.93
C THR A 159 16.16 10.12 12.74
N PRO A 160 16.08 10.12 14.08
CA PRO A 160 17.12 9.54 14.93
C PRO A 160 17.15 8.00 14.82
N ASN A 161 16.09 7.38 14.37
CA ASN A 161 16.01 5.93 14.19
C ASN A 161 16.92 5.48 13.05
N ARG A 162 17.91 4.63 13.38
CA ARG A 162 18.91 4.17 12.41
C ARG A 162 18.32 3.31 11.29
N MET A 163 17.30 2.50 11.60
CA MET A 163 16.61 1.62 10.67
C MET A 163 15.81 2.45 9.64
N MET A 164 14.97 3.37 10.12
CA MET A 164 14.12 4.21 9.29
C MET A 164 14.90 5.21 8.42
N ARG A 165 16.15 5.51 8.77
CA ARG A 165 16.97 6.49 8.06
C ARG A 165 17.26 6.10 6.62
N HIS A 166 17.23 4.81 6.30
CA HIS A 166 17.49 4.26 4.97
C HIS A 166 16.26 4.20 4.08
N VAL A 167 15.08 4.65 4.57
CA VAL A 167 13.81 4.51 3.84
C VAL A 167 13.83 5.04 2.40
N LEU A 168 14.59 6.10 2.12
CA LEU A 168 14.71 6.63 0.76
C LEU A 168 15.53 5.71 -0.15
N ASP A 169 16.62 5.17 0.36
CA ASP A 169 17.49 4.24 -0.39
C ASP A 169 16.73 2.94 -0.66
N ASP A 170 16.00 2.43 0.33
CA ASP A 170 15.16 1.25 0.21
C ASP A 170 14.00 1.46 -0.78
N THR A 171 13.37 2.66 -0.75
CA THR A 171 12.29 2.99 -1.70
C THR A 171 12.80 3.10 -3.12
N ARG A 172 13.99 3.66 -3.33
CA ARG A 172 14.64 3.70 -4.65
C ARG A 172 15.04 2.31 -5.13
N ALA A 173 15.55 1.48 -4.24
CA ALA A 173 15.87 0.09 -4.58
C ALA A 173 14.64 -0.70 -5.04
N MET A 174 13.47 -0.42 -4.48
CA MET A 174 12.20 -0.99 -4.97
C MET A 174 11.76 -0.39 -6.31
N GLU A 175 11.89 0.92 -6.50
CA GLU A 175 11.63 1.57 -7.79
C GLU A 175 12.50 0.96 -8.90
N GLU A 176 13.81 0.85 -8.67
CA GLU A 176 14.76 0.23 -9.59
C GLU A 176 14.38 -1.21 -9.93
N LEU A 177 14.02 -2.01 -8.91
CA LEU A 177 13.60 -3.40 -9.09
C LEU A 177 12.37 -3.55 -9.99
N PHE A 178 11.38 -2.66 -9.85
CA PHE A 178 10.19 -2.68 -10.71
C PHE A 178 10.50 -2.21 -12.12
N ILE A 179 11.33 -1.18 -12.28
CA ILE A 179 11.78 -0.70 -13.60
C ILE A 179 12.59 -1.78 -14.33
N GLU A 180 13.50 -2.49 -13.65
CA GLU A 180 14.27 -3.61 -14.21
C GLU A 180 13.38 -4.77 -14.68
N ARG A 181 12.17 -4.87 -14.16
CA ARG A 181 11.16 -5.87 -14.54
C ARG A 181 10.13 -5.34 -15.54
N ASP A 182 10.41 -4.19 -16.17
CA ASP A 182 9.53 -3.52 -17.15
C ASP A 182 8.12 -3.19 -16.58
N ILE A 183 8.01 -2.95 -15.26
CA ILE A 183 6.76 -2.58 -14.60
C ILE A 183 6.63 -1.05 -14.59
N PRO A 184 5.53 -0.48 -15.12
CA PRO A 184 5.22 0.94 -15.00
C PRO A 184 5.27 1.40 -13.55
N THR A 185 6.26 2.23 -13.20
CA THR A 185 6.52 2.62 -11.82
C THR A 185 6.85 4.11 -11.73
N THR A 186 6.44 4.75 -10.64
CA THR A 186 6.83 6.11 -10.31
C THR A 186 7.17 6.23 -8.82
N LEU A 187 8.13 7.11 -8.51
CA LEU A 187 8.44 7.54 -7.15
C LEU A 187 8.22 9.04 -6.99
N GLU A 188 7.20 9.41 -6.23
CA GLU A 188 6.90 10.81 -5.90
C GLU A 188 7.52 11.23 -4.56
N LEU A 189 8.40 12.25 -4.59
CA LEU A 189 8.98 12.83 -3.39
C LEU A 189 8.17 14.05 -2.91
N ASN A 190 7.36 13.87 -1.89
CA ASN A 190 6.47 14.88 -1.33
C ASN A 190 7.17 15.84 -0.34
N PRO A 191 6.71 17.09 -0.18
CA PRO A 191 7.15 17.95 0.91
C PRO A 191 6.80 17.34 2.29
N GLY A 192 7.61 17.63 3.32
CA GLY A 192 7.31 17.26 4.70
C GLY A 192 7.89 15.92 5.15
N ASN A 193 7.42 15.47 6.30
CA ASN A 193 7.82 14.23 6.96
C ASN A 193 6.74 13.15 6.81
N HIS A 194 6.90 12.03 7.52
CA HIS A 194 6.01 10.88 7.49
C HIS A 194 4.53 11.20 7.80
N PHE A 195 4.26 12.25 8.58
CA PHE A 195 2.91 12.60 9.04
C PHE A 195 2.32 13.81 8.31
N THR A 196 2.96 14.28 7.23
CA THR A 196 2.51 15.46 6.49
C THR A 196 1.57 15.07 5.36
N GLN A 197 0.30 15.54 5.42
CA GLN A 197 -0.71 15.35 4.37
C GLN A 197 -0.87 13.89 3.93
N THR A 198 -1.04 13.00 4.87
CA THR A 198 -1.09 11.55 4.64
C THR A 198 -2.25 11.14 3.73
N ASP A 199 -3.42 11.75 3.93
CA ASP A 199 -4.63 11.62 3.14
C ASP A 199 -4.41 12.02 1.67
N LEU A 200 -3.86 13.22 1.43
CA LEU A 200 -3.57 13.72 0.09
C LEU A 200 -2.50 12.87 -0.62
N ARG A 201 -1.47 12.45 0.10
CA ARG A 201 -0.40 11.60 -0.48
C ARG A 201 -0.91 10.23 -0.87
N MET A 202 -1.81 9.66 -0.06
CA MET A 202 -2.48 8.39 -0.40
C MET A 202 -3.39 8.56 -1.61
N ALA A 203 -4.19 9.64 -1.63
CA ALA A 203 -5.08 9.94 -2.75
C ALA A 203 -4.32 10.15 -4.07
N ARG A 204 -3.15 10.80 -4.05
CA ARG A 204 -2.28 10.90 -5.24
C ARG A 204 -1.82 9.54 -5.75
N GLY A 205 -1.47 8.63 -4.84
CA GLY A 205 -1.12 7.26 -5.21
C GLY A 205 -2.30 6.53 -5.86
N ILE A 206 -3.49 6.66 -5.27
CA ILE A 206 -4.70 6.08 -5.84
C ILE A 206 -5.01 6.71 -7.21
N HIS A 207 -4.96 8.02 -7.34
CA HIS A 207 -5.15 8.71 -8.62
C HIS A 207 -4.18 8.19 -9.69
N TRP A 208 -2.91 8.05 -9.34
CA TRP A 208 -1.90 7.59 -10.29
C TRP A 208 -2.19 6.16 -10.77
N ILE A 209 -2.47 5.22 -9.88
CA ILE A 209 -2.79 3.84 -10.27
C ILE A 209 -4.14 3.70 -10.99
N LEU A 210 -5.07 4.66 -10.84
CA LEU A 210 -6.32 4.70 -11.59
C LEU A 210 -6.14 5.18 -13.04
N THR A 211 -5.06 5.91 -13.31
CA THR A 211 -4.82 6.57 -14.61
C THR A 211 -3.70 5.94 -15.44
N HIS A 212 -2.99 4.98 -14.93
CA HIS A 212 -1.89 4.24 -15.60
C HIS A 212 -2.17 2.75 -15.63
#